data_f4c0baf8cc68ffebd263c4913713d585
#
_entry.id   f4c0baf8cc68ffebd263c4913713d585
#
_cell.length_a   1.000
_cell.length_b   1.000
_cell.length_c   1.000
_cell.angle_alpha   90.00
_cell.angle_beta   90.00
_cell.angle_gamma   90.00
#
_symmetry.space_group_name_H-M   'P 1'
#
loop_
_entity.id
_entity.type
_entity.pdbx_description
1 polymer ?
#
loop_
_entity_poly.entity_id
_entity_poly.type
_entity_poly.pdbx_seq_one_letter_code
_entity_poly.pdbx_strand_id
1 'polypeptide(L)'
;MKLSNKIACLLFAATAVVAASCENDNINPYDYNNNGDNNQNQGSTEVLKTAMAEYPVGSLVWTKDTTLTESVEIPVGTSLYIEPGVTVTCKSDVKVPVEIVVLGNLYCMGTAEKPVTITSDTKKPADWGGIICGYNSEEVVLNHVDLSYAGATPTESSPSFQNKLFKTTLDGGVPAFHFCNVNGKFVVADCFFHDVYNDQTYFTGGQGVIY
;
A
#
# COMPACT_ATOMS: atom_id res chain seq x y z
N MET A 1 -17.41 30.98 -11.30
CA MET A 1 -17.69 29.52 -11.25
C MET A 1 -16.37 28.83 -11.55
N LYS A 2 -15.61 28.42 -10.51
CA LYS A 2 -14.31 27.79 -10.65
C LYS A 2 -14.50 26.28 -10.61
N LEU A 3 -14.14 25.59 -11.69
CA LEU A 3 -14.10 24.14 -11.73
C LEU A 3 -12.98 23.64 -10.80
N SER A 4 -13.36 22.80 -9.85
CA SER A 4 -12.44 22.01 -9.03
C SER A 4 -11.79 20.95 -9.93
N ASN A 5 -10.47 21.00 -10.01
CA ASN A 5 -9.68 19.94 -10.65
C ASN A 5 -9.74 18.68 -9.77
N LYS A 6 -10.74 17.85 -9.98
CA LYS A 6 -10.69 16.47 -9.53
C LYS A 6 -9.70 15.75 -10.44
N ILE A 7 -8.69 15.13 -9.85
CA ILE A 7 -7.80 14.21 -10.57
C ILE A 7 -8.70 13.13 -11.17
N ALA A 8 -8.93 13.22 -12.47
CA ALA A 8 -9.68 12.24 -13.21
C ALA A 8 -8.80 10.99 -13.32
N CYS A 9 -9.18 9.91 -12.62
CA CYS A 9 -8.74 8.58 -12.99
C CYS A 9 -9.17 8.34 -14.43
N LEU A 10 -8.22 8.42 -15.37
CA LEU A 10 -8.48 8.08 -16.78
C LEU A 10 -8.74 6.57 -16.85
N LEU A 11 -10.02 6.23 -17.02
CA LEU A 11 -10.43 4.91 -17.51
C LEU A 11 -9.97 4.77 -18.96
N PHE A 12 -8.95 4.01 -19.21
CA PHE A 12 -8.72 3.46 -20.55
C PHE A 12 -9.46 2.14 -20.65
N ALA A 13 -10.57 2.15 -21.36
CA ALA A 13 -11.25 0.95 -21.81
C ALA A 13 -10.45 0.36 -22.99
N ALA A 14 -9.73 -0.73 -22.76
CA ALA A 14 -9.26 -1.59 -23.83
C ALA A 14 -10.06 -2.89 -23.78
N THR A 15 -10.98 -3.03 -24.72
CA THR A 15 -11.71 -4.27 -24.98
C THR A 15 -10.78 -5.25 -25.69
N ALA A 16 -10.39 -6.32 -25.02
CA ALA A 16 -9.93 -7.54 -25.68
C ALA A 16 -10.59 -8.74 -24.99
N VAL A 17 -11.55 -9.35 -25.67
CA VAL A 17 -12.15 -10.62 -25.28
C VAL A 17 -11.19 -11.72 -25.67
N VAL A 18 -10.64 -12.43 -24.69
CA VAL A 18 -10.09 -13.77 -24.89
C VAL A 18 -10.63 -14.65 -23.78
N ALA A 19 -11.50 -15.57 -24.15
CA ALA A 19 -11.93 -16.63 -23.27
C ALA A 19 -10.78 -17.65 -23.15
N ALA A 20 -10.22 -17.78 -21.95
CA ALA A 20 -9.41 -18.93 -21.59
C ALA A 20 -9.98 -19.53 -20.32
N SER A 21 -10.22 -20.83 -20.37
CA SER A 21 -10.73 -21.63 -19.28
C SER A 21 -9.79 -21.60 -18.08
N CYS A 22 -10.28 -21.13 -16.96
CA CYS A 22 -9.55 -21.25 -15.69
C CYS A 22 -9.70 -22.68 -15.17
N GLU A 23 -8.66 -23.48 -15.28
CA GLU A 23 -8.44 -24.55 -14.33
C GLU A 23 -8.01 -23.93 -13.01
N ASN A 24 -8.67 -24.40 -11.96
CA ASN A 24 -8.63 -23.84 -10.61
C ASN A 24 -7.37 -24.38 -9.89
N ASP A 25 -6.23 -23.79 -10.15
CA ASP A 25 -5.06 -24.01 -9.32
C ASP A 25 -5.07 -23.00 -8.17
N ASN A 26 -5.40 -23.52 -6.99
CA ASN A 26 -5.26 -22.84 -5.70
C ASN A 26 -3.77 -22.53 -5.46
N ILE A 27 -3.22 -21.53 -6.13
CA ILE A 27 -1.90 -21.00 -5.82
C ILE A 27 -2.08 -20.06 -4.64
N ASN A 28 -1.81 -20.57 -3.44
CA ASN A 28 -1.66 -19.75 -2.25
C ASN A 28 -0.34 -18.97 -2.39
N PRO A 29 -0.33 -17.65 -2.58
CA PRO A 29 0.91 -16.88 -2.71
C PRO A 29 1.79 -16.92 -1.45
N TYR A 30 1.31 -17.57 -0.38
CA TYR A 30 1.98 -17.64 0.92
C TYR A 30 2.50 -19.07 1.26
N ASP A 31 2.56 -19.99 0.32
CA ASP A 31 3.11 -21.33 0.57
C ASP A 31 4.65 -21.29 0.59
N TYR A 32 5.20 -20.63 1.62
CA TYR A 32 6.61 -20.75 1.98
C TYR A 32 6.84 -22.08 2.70
N ASN A 33 6.93 -23.17 1.96
CA ASN A 33 7.46 -24.41 2.49
C ASN A 33 8.96 -24.29 2.67
N ASN A 34 9.37 -24.00 3.89
CA ASN A 34 10.74 -23.97 4.36
C ASN A 34 11.28 -25.40 4.53
N ASN A 35 11.46 -26.12 3.42
CA ASN A 35 12.21 -27.36 3.37
C ASN A 35 13.42 -27.14 2.46
N GLY A 36 14.59 -27.14 3.11
CA GLY A 36 15.86 -26.85 2.50
C GLY A 36 16.21 -27.74 1.29
N ASP A 37 16.00 -27.20 0.12
CA ASP A 37 16.66 -27.59 -1.10
C ASP A 37 16.88 -26.34 -1.97
N ASN A 38 18.15 -26.00 -2.14
CA ASN A 38 18.63 -24.76 -2.78
C ASN A 38 18.33 -24.63 -4.28
N ASN A 39 17.26 -25.23 -4.80
CA ASN A 39 16.93 -25.21 -6.24
C ASN A 39 15.49 -24.81 -6.57
N GLN A 40 14.67 -24.40 -5.59
CA GLN A 40 13.27 -23.98 -5.85
C GLN A 40 13.02 -22.48 -5.79
N ASN A 41 14.03 -21.68 -5.43
CA ASN A 41 13.86 -20.23 -5.29
C ASN A 41 13.72 -19.45 -6.63
N GLN A 42 14.04 -20.08 -7.78
CA GLN A 42 13.85 -19.43 -9.07
C GLN A 42 12.41 -19.52 -9.58
N GLY A 43 11.68 -20.59 -9.25
CA GLY A 43 10.31 -20.78 -9.69
C GLY A 43 9.31 -19.83 -9.05
N SER A 44 9.45 -19.53 -7.76
CA SER A 44 8.54 -18.64 -7.05
C SER A 44 8.69 -17.17 -7.47
N THR A 45 9.92 -16.73 -7.77
CA THR A 45 10.18 -15.37 -8.25
C THR A 45 9.64 -15.17 -9.68
N GLU A 46 9.72 -16.17 -10.53
CA GLU A 46 9.19 -16.12 -11.89
C GLU A 46 7.66 -16.19 -11.91
N VAL A 47 7.05 -17.00 -11.05
CA VAL A 47 5.58 -17.06 -10.88
C VAL A 47 5.04 -15.72 -10.37
N LEU A 48 5.69 -15.08 -9.40
CA LEU A 48 5.34 -13.72 -8.96
C LEU A 48 5.49 -12.70 -10.09
N LYS A 49 6.56 -12.74 -10.87
CA LYS A 49 6.75 -11.85 -12.02
C LYS A 49 5.68 -12.07 -13.10
N THR A 50 5.28 -13.31 -13.35
CA THR A 50 4.26 -13.64 -14.34
C THR A 50 2.87 -13.26 -13.85
N ALA A 51 2.54 -13.49 -12.58
CA ALA A 51 1.28 -13.08 -11.99
C ALA A 51 1.12 -11.54 -11.92
N MET A 52 2.21 -10.80 -11.82
CA MET A 52 2.21 -9.33 -11.85
C MET A 52 2.08 -8.75 -13.25
N ALA A 53 2.23 -9.52 -14.31
CA ALA A 53 2.06 -9.05 -15.70
C ALA A 53 0.59 -8.84 -16.08
N GLU A 54 -0.35 -9.41 -15.33
CA GLU A 54 -1.79 -9.25 -15.54
C GLU A 54 -2.47 -8.81 -14.24
N TYR A 55 -2.55 -7.51 -14.03
CA TYR A 55 -3.32 -6.97 -12.91
C TYR A 55 -4.81 -7.28 -13.10
N PRO A 56 -5.53 -7.65 -12.03
CA PRO A 56 -6.97 -7.87 -12.10
C PRO A 56 -7.70 -6.66 -12.70
N VAL A 57 -8.74 -6.92 -13.48
CA VAL A 57 -9.54 -5.85 -14.10
C VAL A 57 -10.08 -4.91 -13.02
N GLY A 58 -9.90 -3.60 -13.20
CA GLY A 58 -10.32 -2.59 -12.24
C GLY A 58 -9.27 -2.24 -11.17
N SER A 59 -8.09 -2.87 -11.22
CA SER A 59 -6.99 -2.47 -10.34
C SER A 59 -6.44 -1.09 -10.69
N LEU A 60 -6.00 -0.38 -9.66
CA LEU A 60 -5.15 0.80 -9.79
C LEU A 60 -3.70 0.35 -9.86
N VAL A 61 -2.90 0.95 -10.75
CA VAL A 61 -1.49 0.58 -10.88
C VAL A 61 -0.64 1.84 -10.97
N TRP A 62 0.34 1.95 -10.08
CA TRP A 62 1.36 3.01 -10.16
C TRP A 62 2.66 2.42 -10.73
N THR A 63 2.93 2.80 -11.96
CA THR A 63 4.11 2.32 -12.73
C THR A 63 5.21 3.38 -12.83
N LYS A 64 4.96 4.59 -12.27
CA LYS A 64 5.85 5.75 -12.33
C LYS A 64 5.83 6.49 -11.01
N ASP A 65 6.89 7.23 -10.77
CA ASP A 65 6.99 8.12 -9.63
C ASP A 65 5.77 9.04 -9.54
N THR A 66 5.22 9.11 -8.33
CA THR A 66 3.94 9.78 -8.06
C THR A 66 4.13 10.77 -6.91
N THR A 67 3.60 11.97 -7.07
CA THR A 67 3.57 12.96 -6.00
C THR A 67 2.15 13.13 -5.50
N LEU A 68 1.94 12.90 -4.21
CA LEU A 68 0.66 13.06 -3.54
C LEU A 68 0.59 14.44 -2.88
N THR A 69 -0.37 15.26 -3.27
CA THR A 69 -0.69 16.56 -2.68
C THR A 69 -1.92 16.53 -1.79
N GLU A 70 -2.61 15.41 -1.77
CA GLU A 70 -3.77 15.10 -0.94
C GLU A 70 -3.78 13.61 -0.65
N SER A 71 -4.52 13.19 0.36
CA SER A 71 -4.67 11.79 0.72
C SER A 71 -5.29 10.98 -0.40
N VAL A 72 -4.84 9.74 -0.54
CA VAL A 72 -5.39 8.75 -1.47
C VAL A 72 -6.15 7.70 -0.69
N GLU A 73 -7.37 7.41 -1.12
CA GLU A 73 -8.18 6.33 -0.57
C GLU A 73 -8.33 5.23 -1.62
N ILE A 74 -7.94 4.00 -1.26
CA ILE A 74 -8.16 2.80 -2.07
C ILE A 74 -9.51 2.23 -1.63
N PRO A 75 -10.55 2.29 -2.50
CA PRO A 75 -11.90 1.89 -2.12
C PRO A 75 -12.02 0.39 -1.83
N VAL A 76 -13.03 0.02 -1.04
CA VAL A 76 -13.41 -1.38 -0.82
C VAL A 76 -13.60 -2.11 -2.16
N GLY A 77 -13.08 -3.31 -2.26
CA GLY A 77 -13.13 -4.13 -3.47
C GLY A 77 -12.19 -3.67 -4.61
N THR A 78 -11.35 -2.67 -4.35
CA THR A 78 -10.33 -2.19 -5.28
C THR A 78 -8.94 -2.55 -4.76
N SER A 79 -8.03 -2.84 -5.68
CA SER A 79 -6.62 -3.10 -5.35
C SER A 79 -5.73 -2.01 -5.97
N LEU A 80 -4.75 -1.53 -5.20
CA LEU A 80 -3.66 -0.70 -5.71
C LEU A 80 -2.38 -1.52 -5.76
N TYR A 81 -1.75 -1.54 -6.91
CA TYR A 81 -0.41 -2.10 -7.12
C TYR A 81 0.59 -0.98 -7.33
N ILE A 82 1.71 -1.04 -6.62
CA ILE A 82 2.84 -0.12 -6.79
C ILE A 82 4.02 -0.95 -7.28
N GLU A 83 4.47 -0.66 -8.50
CA GLU A 83 5.52 -1.43 -9.17
C GLU A 83 6.92 -1.21 -8.57
N PRO A 84 7.85 -2.16 -8.78
CA PRO A 84 9.22 -2.05 -8.29
C PRO A 84 9.92 -0.79 -8.79
N GLY A 85 10.57 -0.08 -7.87
CA GLY A 85 11.35 1.12 -8.15
C GLY A 85 10.53 2.41 -8.22
N VAL A 86 9.22 2.34 -8.01
CA VAL A 86 8.37 3.54 -7.94
C VAL A 86 8.62 4.30 -6.65
N THR A 87 8.78 5.62 -6.78
CA THR A 87 8.85 6.55 -5.65
C THR A 87 7.51 7.29 -5.50
N VAL A 88 6.92 7.18 -4.31
CA VAL A 88 5.73 7.95 -3.91
C VAL A 88 6.19 9.05 -2.97
N THR A 89 6.06 10.30 -3.39
CA THR A 89 6.45 11.48 -2.60
C THR A 89 5.20 12.17 -2.05
N CYS A 90 5.05 12.18 -0.74
CA CYS A 90 3.99 12.90 -0.05
C CYS A 90 4.39 14.36 0.19
N LYS A 91 3.53 15.30 -0.17
CA LYS A 91 3.74 16.72 0.10
C LYS A 91 3.48 17.05 1.56
N SER A 92 4.43 17.79 2.17
CA SER A 92 4.36 18.22 3.56
C SER A 92 3.70 19.61 3.73
N ASP A 93 3.83 20.50 2.73
CA ASP A 93 3.22 21.84 2.75
C ASP A 93 1.74 21.78 2.31
N VAL A 94 0.94 21.05 3.10
CA VAL A 94 -0.50 20.87 2.88
C VAL A 94 -1.27 21.05 4.18
N LYS A 95 -2.53 21.49 4.09
CA LYS A 95 -3.36 21.75 5.29
C LYS A 95 -3.75 20.50 6.04
N VAL A 96 -3.94 19.41 5.32
CA VAL A 96 -4.32 18.11 5.84
C VAL A 96 -3.17 17.17 5.49
N PRO A 97 -2.51 16.55 6.46
CA PRO A 97 -1.42 15.62 6.18
C PRO A 97 -1.86 14.55 5.18
N VAL A 98 -1.01 14.27 4.20
CA VAL A 98 -1.28 13.22 3.22
C VAL A 98 -1.32 11.87 3.93
N GLU A 99 -2.34 11.06 3.63
CA GLU A 99 -2.48 9.68 4.10
C GLU A 99 -2.73 8.77 2.90
N ILE A 100 -2.24 7.54 2.95
CA ILE A 100 -2.64 6.46 2.06
C ILE A 100 -3.61 5.58 2.84
N VAL A 101 -4.90 5.76 2.59
CA VAL A 101 -5.96 5.02 3.28
C VAL A 101 -6.37 3.83 2.45
N VAL A 102 -6.24 2.64 3.02
CA VAL A 102 -6.51 1.37 2.35
C VAL A 102 -7.81 0.79 2.89
N LEU A 103 -8.91 0.99 2.18
CA LEU A 103 -10.18 0.32 2.48
C LEU A 103 -10.34 -0.97 1.65
N GLY A 104 -9.63 -1.06 0.53
CA GLY A 104 -9.48 -2.25 -0.31
C GLY A 104 -8.14 -2.95 -0.04
N ASN A 105 -7.39 -3.26 -1.10
CA ASN A 105 -6.13 -3.98 -1.01
C ASN A 105 -4.95 -3.13 -1.50
N LEU A 106 -3.76 -3.39 -0.93
CA LEU A 106 -2.52 -2.70 -1.33
C LEU A 106 -1.40 -3.71 -1.56
N TYR A 107 -0.73 -3.57 -2.68
CA TYR A 107 0.42 -4.39 -3.05
C TYR A 107 1.59 -3.49 -3.45
N CYS A 108 2.53 -3.28 -2.53
CA CYS A 108 3.82 -2.64 -2.81
C CYS A 108 4.83 -3.75 -3.10
N MET A 109 5.20 -3.92 -4.37
CA MET A 109 5.94 -5.09 -4.84
C MET A 109 7.36 -4.73 -5.25
N GLY A 110 8.10 -4.11 -4.34
CA GLY A 110 9.52 -3.81 -4.56
C GLY A 110 10.38 -5.07 -4.66
N THR A 111 11.61 -4.89 -5.09
CA THR A 111 12.67 -5.89 -5.08
C THR A 111 13.91 -5.32 -4.40
N ALA A 112 14.88 -6.16 -4.05
CA ALA A 112 16.14 -5.72 -3.45
C ALA A 112 16.86 -4.67 -4.33
N GLU A 113 16.79 -4.81 -5.66
CA GLU A 113 17.42 -3.89 -6.62
C GLU A 113 16.55 -2.66 -6.92
N LYS A 114 15.24 -2.79 -6.73
CA LYS A 114 14.24 -1.76 -7.03
C LYS A 114 13.18 -1.70 -5.94
N PRO A 115 13.53 -1.20 -4.74
CA PRO A 115 12.53 -1.04 -3.68
C PRO A 115 11.45 -0.04 -4.10
N VAL A 116 10.26 -0.19 -3.53
CA VAL A 116 9.26 0.88 -3.56
C VAL A 116 9.62 1.88 -2.48
N THR A 117 9.75 3.15 -2.83
CA THR A 117 10.04 4.21 -1.87
C THR A 117 8.80 5.03 -1.58
N ILE A 118 8.42 5.19 -0.31
CA ILE A 118 7.32 6.06 0.12
C ILE A 118 7.89 7.06 1.12
N THR A 119 7.93 8.33 0.73
CA THR A 119 8.69 9.35 1.44
C THR A 119 7.99 10.73 1.40
N SER A 120 8.61 11.73 1.99
CA SER A 120 8.16 13.12 1.88
C SER A 120 9.10 13.99 1.06
N ASP A 121 8.61 15.14 0.64
CA ASP A 121 9.40 16.11 -0.13
C ASP A 121 10.41 16.88 0.74
N THR A 122 10.14 17.12 2.02
CA THR A 122 11.05 17.87 2.91
C THR A 122 11.88 17.00 3.83
N LYS A 123 11.61 15.71 3.87
CA LYS A 123 12.38 14.70 4.61
C LYS A 123 12.50 14.99 6.10
N LYS A 124 11.37 15.28 6.75
CA LYS A 124 11.28 15.49 8.19
C LYS A 124 10.26 14.54 8.80
N PRO A 125 10.52 13.97 9.98
CA PRO A 125 9.51 13.19 10.70
C PRO A 125 8.19 13.95 10.83
N ALA A 126 7.06 13.24 10.65
CA ALA A 126 5.72 13.81 10.65
C ALA A 126 5.38 14.72 9.45
N ASP A 127 6.08 14.63 8.34
CA ASP A 127 5.73 15.35 7.12
C ASP A 127 4.41 14.88 6.49
N TRP A 128 4.08 13.61 6.65
CA TRP A 128 2.86 12.98 6.17
C TRP A 128 2.33 11.94 7.17
N GLY A 129 1.07 11.51 6.99
CA GLY A 129 0.44 10.58 7.92
C GLY A 129 1.10 9.21 7.90
N GLY A 130 0.64 8.34 7.03
CA GLY A 130 1.09 6.95 6.95
C GLY A 130 0.20 6.15 6.01
N ILE A 131 0.41 4.83 5.99
CA ILE A 131 -0.46 3.85 5.35
C ILE A 131 -1.44 3.36 6.42
N ILE A 132 -2.71 3.73 6.29
CA ILE A 132 -3.74 3.43 7.28
C ILE A 132 -4.78 2.49 6.69
N CYS A 133 -4.76 1.23 7.10
CA CYS A 133 -5.67 0.22 6.60
C CYS A 133 -6.99 0.24 7.39
N GLY A 134 -8.08 0.12 6.66
CA GLY A 134 -9.42 0.09 7.22
C GLY A 134 -9.89 -1.33 7.61
N TYR A 135 -11.06 -1.40 8.22
CA TYR A 135 -11.65 -2.66 8.69
C TYR A 135 -12.06 -3.62 7.56
N ASN A 136 -12.13 -3.13 6.32
CA ASN A 136 -12.47 -3.92 5.13
C ASN A 136 -11.25 -4.23 4.24
N SER A 137 -10.05 -3.83 4.66
CA SER A 137 -8.82 -4.13 3.93
C SER A 137 -8.52 -5.63 4.06
N GLU A 138 -8.72 -6.37 2.97
CA GLU A 138 -8.62 -7.82 3.00
C GLU A 138 -7.18 -8.30 2.92
N GLU A 139 -6.36 -7.61 2.11
CA GLU A 139 -4.98 -8.01 1.89
C GLU A 139 -4.05 -6.80 1.68
N VAL A 140 -2.94 -6.80 2.40
CA VAL A 140 -1.89 -5.79 2.25
C VAL A 140 -0.52 -6.46 2.20
N VAL A 141 0.22 -6.20 1.12
CA VAL A 141 1.57 -6.72 0.93
C VAL A 141 2.53 -5.54 0.79
N LEU A 142 3.47 -5.45 1.70
CA LEU A 142 4.62 -4.56 1.62
C LEU A 142 5.87 -5.44 1.47
N ASN A 143 6.46 -5.41 0.29
CA ASN A 143 7.66 -6.19 -0.02
C ASN A 143 8.75 -5.26 -0.56
N HIS A 144 9.93 -5.25 0.08
CA HIS A 144 11.02 -4.35 -0.23
C HIS A 144 10.54 -2.89 -0.33
N VAL A 145 9.94 -2.39 0.75
CA VAL A 145 9.45 -1.00 0.85
C VAL A 145 10.36 -0.21 1.76
N ASP A 146 10.84 0.92 1.26
CA ASP A 146 11.51 1.97 2.03
C ASP A 146 10.48 3.06 2.35
N LEU A 147 10.04 3.15 3.62
CA LEU A 147 9.03 4.08 4.08
C LEU A 147 9.61 5.02 5.13
N SER A 148 9.48 6.33 4.89
CA SER A 148 10.12 7.32 5.75
C SER A 148 9.28 8.59 5.96
N TYR A 149 9.60 9.31 7.05
CA TYR A 149 9.07 10.63 7.40
C TYR A 149 7.57 10.69 7.68
N ALA A 150 6.94 9.55 7.93
CA ALA A 150 5.55 9.45 8.32
C ALA A 150 5.31 9.81 9.80
N GLY A 151 4.06 9.78 10.22
CA GLY A 151 3.66 9.94 11.61
C GLY A 151 3.01 11.28 11.93
N ALA A 152 2.54 12.03 10.94
CA ALA A 152 1.85 13.29 11.18
C ALA A 152 0.59 13.12 12.06
N THR A 153 0.29 14.16 12.82
CA THR A 153 -0.97 14.24 13.57
C THR A 153 -2.13 14.50 12.60
N PRO A 154 -3.18 13.67 12.60
CA PRO A 154 -4.32 13.88 11.73
C PRO A 154 -5.07 15.17 12.12
N THR A 155 -5.81 15.71 11.19
CA THR A 155 -6.78 16.80 11.40
C THR A 155 -8.19 16.24 11.33
N GLU A 156 -9.19 17.03 11.67
CA GLU A 156 -10.61 16.64 11.51
C GLU A 156 -10.97 16.26 10.07
N SER A 157 -10.21 16.78 9.09
CA SER A 157 -10.39 16.49 7.67
C SER A 157 -9.55 15.30 7.17
N SER A 158 -8.70 14.73 8.00
CA SER A 158 -7.90 13.56 7.62
C SER A 158 -8.78 12.33 7.41
N PRO A 159 -8.60 11.56 6.33
CA PRO A 159 -9.42 10.39 6.06
C PRO A 159 -9.38 9.34 7.17
N SER A 160 -8.22 9.13 7.80
CA SER A 160 -8.10 8.21 8.94
C SER A 160 -9.00 8.62 10.12
N PHE A 161 -9.10 9.92 10.39
CA PHE A 161 -9.96 10.46 11.43
C PHE A 161 -11.44 10.37 11.04
N GLN A 162 -11.79 10.79 9.83
CA GLN A 162 -13.17 10.76 9.31
C GLN A 162 -13.75 9.34 9.30
N ASN A 163 -12.94 8.38 8.89
CA ASN A 163 -13.32 6.96 8.84
C ASN A 163 -13.13 6.23 10.19
N LYS A 164 -12.65 6.91 11.23
CA LYS A 164 -12.40 6.35 12.57
C LYS A 164 -11.50 5.10 12.54
N LEU A 165 -10.47 5.13 11.69
CA LEU A 165 -9.65 3.94 11.43
C LEU A 165 -8.62 3.68 12.53
N PHE A 166 -7.96 4.73 13.01
CA PHE A 166 -6.90 4.59 14.02
C PHE A 166 -7.17 5.44 15.25
N LYS A 167 -7.38 6.73 15.07
CA LYS A 167 -7.64 7.68 16.15
C LYS A 167 -8.99 8.34 15.99
N THR A 168 -9.69 8.47 17.12
CA THR A 168 -10.92 9.25 17.23
C THR A 168 -10.68 10.60 17.88
N THR A 169 -9.44 10.88 18.31
CA THR A 169 -8.98 12.12 18.90
C THR A 169 -7.75 12.64 18.12
N LEU A 170 -7.55 13.94 18.15
CA LEU A 170 -6.46 14.61 17.44
C LEU A 170 -5.23 14.78 18.36
N ASP A 171 -4.79 13.70 19.01
CA ASP A 171 -3.73 13.70 20.02
C ASP A 171 -2.54 12.84 19.59
N GLY A 172 -1.67 13.39 18.80
CA GLY A 172 -0.46 12.74 18.34
C GLY A 172 -0.57 12.12 16.95
N GLY A 173 0.55 11.65 16.42
CA GLY A 173 0.64 11.13 15.06
C GLY A 173 -0.02 9.79 14.86
N VAL A 174 -0.29 9.45 13.62
CA VAL A 174 -0.65 8.09 13.21
C VAL A 174 0.62 7.24 13.05
N PRO A 175 0.54 5.89 13.11
CA PRO A 175 1.68 5.05 12.79
C PRO A 175 2.04 5.13 11.31
N ALA A 176 3.28 4.81 10.97
CA ALA A 176 3.70 4.77 9.57
C ALA A 176 2.95 3.70 8.77
N PHE A 177 2.68 2.55 9.41
CA PHE A 177 1.83 1.49 8.85
C PHE A 177 0.87 0.97 9.92
N HIS A 178 -0.42 1.00 9.63
CA HIS A 178 -1.49 0.48 10.51
C HIS A 178 -2.33 -0.57 9.79
N PHE A 179 -2.59 -1.71 10.47
CA PHE A 179 -3.49 -2.74 9.99
C PHE A 179 -4.46 -3.19 11.09
N CYS A 180 -5.76 -3.21 10.82
CA CYS A 180 -6.78 -3.46 11.83
C CYS A 180 -7.86 -4.50 11.46
N ASN A 181 -7.93 -4.98 10.23
CA ASN A 181 -8.94 -5.98 9.86
C ASN A 181 -8.62 -7.34 10.50
N VAL A 182 -9.45 -7.78 11.46
CA VAL A 182 -9.26 -9.06 12.17
C VAL A 182 -9.29 -10.30 11.26
N ASN A 183 -9.95 -10.21 10.11
CA ASN A 183 -10.05 -11.29 9.12
C ASN A 183 -9.11 -11.07 7.92
N GLY A 184 -8.44 -9.93 7.87
CA GLY A 184 -7.56 -9.59 6.77
C GLY A 184 -6.18 -10.22 6.91
N LYS A 185 -5.42 -10.16 5.83
CA LYS A 185 -4.05 -10.69 5.74
C LYS A 185 -3.07 -9.57 5.45
N PHE A 186 -1.87 -9.69 6.01
CA PHE A 186 -0.78 -8.78 5.67
C PHE A 186 0.56 -9.52 5.57
N VAL A 187 1.43 -8.99 4.72
CA VAL A 187 2.84 -9.37 4.62
C VAL A 187 3.66 -8.10 4.68
N VAL A 188 4.66 -8.06 5.56
CA VAL A 188 5.68 -7.02 5.61
C VAL A 188 7.03 -7.71 5.52
N ALA A 189 7.65 -7.64 4.35
CA ALA A 189 8.83 -8.40 4.01
C ALA A 189 9.95 -7.49 3.52
N ASP A 190 11.15 -7.62 4.08
CA ASP A 190 12.33 -6.87 3.66
C ASP A 190 12.09 -5.36 3.55
N CYS A 191 11.31 -4.81 4.49
CA CYS A 191 10.94 -3.41 4.53
C CYS A 191 11.81 -2.62 5.50
N PHE A 192 12.04 -1.36 5.17
CA PHE A 192 12.76 -0.43 6.02
C PHE A 192 11.88 0.78 6.36
N PHE A 193 11.45 0.87 7.63
CA PHE A 193 10.70 2.00 8.16
C PHE A 193 11.64 2.86 9.00
N HIS A 194 11.82 4.13 8.64
CA HIS A 194 12.78 4.99 9.32
C HIS A 194 12.35 6.46 9.36
N ASP A 195 12.96 7.23 10.23
CA ASP A 195 12.71 8.67 10.41
C ASP A 195 11.22 9.00 10.59
N VAL A 196 10.46 8.11 11.20
CA VAL A 196 9.04 8.33 11.52
C VAL A 196 8.88 9.01 12.87
N TYR A 197 7.81 9.78 13.03
CA TYR A 197 7.58 10.54 14.27
C TYR A 197 6.93 9.70 15.36
N ASN A 198 6.13 8.71 14.99
CA ASN A 198 5.37 7.85 15.91
C ASN A 198 5.77 6.38 15.69
N ASP A 199 4.86 5.45 16.02
CA ASP A 199 5.10 4.03 15.82
C ASP A 199 5.38 3.71 14.34
N GLN A 200 6.36 2.85 14.11
CA GLN A 200 6.64 2.39 12.75
C GLN A 200 5.50 1.51 12.24
N THR A 201 5.02 0.60 13.07
CA THR A 201 3.94 -0.31 12.73
C THR A 201 2.98 -0.46 13.90
N TYR A 202 1.68 -0.58 13.61
CA TYR A 202 0.67 -0.82 14.62
C TYR A 202 -0.40 -1.79 14.09
N PHE A 203 -0.50 -2.95 14.75
CA PHE A 203 -1.42 -4.01 14.38
C PHE A 203 -2.46 -4.19 15.48
N THR A 204 -3.74 -4.05 15.15
CA THR A 204 -4.86 -4.30 16.07
C THR A 204 -5.73 -5.47 15.63
N GLY A 205 -5.33 -6.14 14.56
CA GLY A 205 -5.99 -7.33 14.01
C GLY A 205 -5.23 -7.90 12.84
N GLY A 206 -5.75 -8.96 12.25
CA GLY A 206 -5.21 -9.57 11.06
C GLY A 206 -4.36 -10.81 11.30
N GLN A 207 -4.06 -11.48 10.21
CA GLN A 207 -3.18 -12.63 10.12
C GLN A 207 -2.05 -12.28 9.16
N GLY A 208 -0.81 -12.38 9.59
CA GLY A 208 0.28 -11.97 8.73
C GLY A 208 1.65 -12.40 9.19
N VAL A 209 2.62 -12.06 8.38
CA VAL A 209 4.04 -12.37 8.56
C VAL A 209 4.83 -11.06 8.43
N ILE A 210 5.81 -10.92 9.31
CA ILE A 210 6.81 -9.84 9.26
C ILE A 210 8.18 -10.49 9.29
N TYR A 211 9.04 -10.22 8.33
CA TYR A 211 10.42 -10.73 8.28
C TYR A 211 11.36 -9.83 7.50
#